data_28d11e5b613907210c866276d73da4a6
#
_entry.id   28d11e5b613907210c866276d73da4a6
#
_cell.length_a   1.000
_cell.length_b   1.000
_cell.length_c   1.000
_cell.angle_alpha   90.00
_cell.angle_beta   90.00
_cell.angle_gamma   90.00
#
_symmetry.space_group_name_H-M   'P 1'
#
loop_
_entity.id
_entity.type
_entity.pdbx_description
1 polymer ?
#
loop_
_entity_poly.entity_id
_entity_poly.type
_entity_poly.pdbx_seq_one_letter_code
_entity_poly.pdbx_strand_id
1 'polypeptide(L)'
;FAIDPTGAVAMDIGSSTGGFTDVLLQGGAAHVFAVDSGTNQLAWKLREDPRVTVYEQTSARLLTPELIDRPCDMVVCDASFIALSKVLDVPLQLAAPRCRLVALIKPQFEVEKHEDGKGGVVRDAALHNRVCDEVREWLEGLGWEIEGLVESPITGPKGNVEFLLNAGRS
;
A
#
# COMPACT_ATOMS: atom_id res chain seq x y z
N PHE A 1 6.56 8.64 -9.73
CA PHE A 1 5.47 8.44 -10.69
C PHE A 1 4.62 9.71 -10.77
N ALA A 2 4.19 10.09 -11.97
CA ALA A 2 3.33 11.26 -12.19
C ALA A 2 1.87 10.87 -12.04
N ILE A 3 1.42 10.69 -10.81
CA ILE A 3 0.05 10.26 -10.49
C ILE A 3 -0.72 11.45 -9.93
N ASP A 4 -1.90 11.72 -10.51
CA ASP A 4 -2.76 12.82 -10.09
C ASP A 4 -3.92 12.28 -9.25
N PRO A 5 -3.97 12.55 -7.94
CA PRO A 5 -5.04 12.07 -7.08
C PRO A 5 -6.28 12.97 -7.06
N THR A 6 -6.35 14.01 -7.90
CA THR A 6 -7.46 14.96 -7.90
C THR A 6 -8.80 14.24 -8.04
N GLY A 7 -9.70 14.46 -7.09
CA GLY A 7 -11.02 13.85 -7.07
C GLY A 7 -11.05 12.38 -6.71
N ALA A 8 -9.92 11.77 -6.42
CA ALA A 8 -9.84 10.33 -6.12
C ALA A 8 -10.46 10.00 -4.77
N VAL A 9 -11.07 8.82 -4.69
CA VAL A 9 -11.46 8.17 -3.42
C VAL A 9 -10.46 7.05 -3.20
N ALA A 10 -9.70 7.13 -2.12
CA ALA A 10 -8.55 6.25 -1.92
C ALA A 10 -8.67 5.43 -0.63
N MET A 11 -8.08 4.23 -0.66
CA MET A 11 -7.74 3.47 0.55
C MET A 11 -6.25 3.63 0.79
N ASP A 12 -5.86 4.04 1.99
CA ASP A 12 -4.48 4.08 2.45
C ASP A 12 -4.28 2.93 3.43
N ILE A 13 -3.68 1.85 2.95
CA ILE A 13 -3.48 0.61 3.71
C ILE A 13 -2.12 0.67 4.41
N GLY A 14 -2.13 0.58 5.74
CA GLY A 14 -0.95 0.82 6.55
C GLY A 14 -0.69 2.32 6.68
N SER A 15 -1.71 3.08 7.02
CA SER A 15 -1.66 4.55 7.01
C SER A 15 -0.65 5.14 8.00
N SER A 16 -0.40 4.47 9.13
CA SER A 16 0.55 4.90 10.15
C SER A 16 0.33 6.36 10.53
N THR A 17 1.36 7.21 10.48
CA THR A 17 1.23 8.64 10.82
C THR A 17 0.49 9.44 9.75
N GLY A 18 0.28 8.87 8.56
CA GLY A 18 -0.53 9.48 7.52
C GLY A 18 0.24 10.14 6.39
N GLY A 19 1.49 9.72 6.16
CA GLY A 19 2.31 10.28 5.09
C GLY A 19 1.64 10.22 3.71
N PHE A 20 1.16 9.05 3.31
CA PHE A 20 0.43 8.89 2.05
C PHE A 20 -0.91 9.65 2.07
N THR A 21 -1.65 9.55 3.16
CA THR A 21 -2.92 10.25 3.30
C THR A 21 -2.74 11.76 3.10
N ASP A 22 -1.73 12.33 3.73
CA ASP A 22 -1.44 13.78 3.61
C ASP A 22 -1.11 14.17 2.16
N VAL A 23 -0.27 13.39 1.50
CA VAL A 23 0.10 13.63 0.09
C VAL A 23 -1.13 13.56 -0.80
N LEU A 24 -1.99 12.57 -0.61
CA LEU A 24 -3.22 12.41 -1.39
C LEU A 24 -4.15 13.61 -1.20
N LEU A 25 -4.34 14.08 0.02
CA LEU A 25 -5.20 15.23 0.31
C LEU A 25 -4.64 16.52 -0.28
N GLN A 26 -3.33 16.72 -0.17
CA GLN A 26 -2.68 17.90 -0.78
C GLN A 26 -2.79 17.87 -2.31
N GLY A 27 -2.81 16.68 -2.90
CA GLY A 27 -3.00 16.50 -4.32
C GLY A 27 -4.46 16.59 -4.79
N GLY A 28 -5.40 16.82 -3.88
CA GLY A 28 -6.81 17.04 -4.24
C GLY A 28 -7.71 15.82 -4.16
N ALA A 29 -7.32 14.75 -3.46
CA ALA A 29 -8.17 13.58 -3.26
C ALA A 29 -9.51 13.99 -2.61
N ALA A 30 -10.60 13.40 -3.05
CA ALA A 30 -11.93 13.71 -2.54
C ALA A 30 -12.16 13.06 -1.17
N HIS A 31 -11.64 11.85 -0.97
CA HIS A 31 -11.79 11.13 0.29
C HIS A 31 -10.70 10.07 0.44
N VAL A 32 -10.27 9.84 1.68
CA VAL A 32 -9.28 8.79 2.01
C VAL A 32 -9.79 7.97 3.18
N PHE A 33 -9.82 6.65 2.99
CA PHE A 33 -10.02 5.69 4.08
C PHE A 33 -8.64 5.29 4.59
N ALA A 34 -8.26 5.80 5.76
CA ALA A 34 -6.97 5.51 6.38
C ALA A 34 -7.11 4.28 7.29
N VAL A 35 -6.50 3.18 6.88
CA VAL A 35 -6.63 1.88 7.54
C VAL A 35 -5.29 1.47 8.14
N ASP A 36 -5.29 1.13 9.43
CA ASP A 36 -4.10 0.68 10.13
C ASP A 36 -4.45 -0.29 11.25
N SER A 37 -3.61 -1.29 11.45
CA SER A 37 -3.77 -2.24 12.56
C SER A 37 -3.33 -1.66 13.90
N GLY A 38 -2.56 -0.58 13.90
CA GLY A 38 -2.10 0.12 15.10
C GLY A 38 -3.12 1.12 15.64
N THR A 39 -2.73 1.82 16.69
CA THR A 39 -3.59 2.75 17.44
C THR A 39 -2.92 4.10 17.58
N ASN A 40 -3.69 5.17 17.44
CA ASN A 40 -3.26 6.57 17.70
C ASN A 40 -2.01 7.00 16.92
N GLN A 41 -1.77 6.43 15.74
CA GLN A 41 -0.60 6.77 14.94
C GLN A 41 -0.87 7.91 13.97
N LEU A 42 -2.11 8.04 13.48
CA LEU A 42 -2.44 9.04 12.48
C LEU A 42 -2.37 10.45 13.07
N ALA A 43 -1.69 11.37 12.35
CA ALA A 43 -1.54 12.75 12.78
C ALA A 43 -2.89 13.42 13.04
N TRP A 44 -2.96 14.24 14.08
CA TRP A 44 -4.21 14.83 14.55
C TRP A 44 -4.94 15.65 13.46
N LYS A 45 -4.20 16.43 12.69
CA LYS A 45 -4.79 17.24 11.61
C LYS A 45 -5.50 16.38 10.56
N LEU A 46 -5.02 15.14 10.34
CA LEU A 46 -5.63 14.21 9.40
C LEU A 46 -6.88 13.57 9.99
N ARG A 47 -6.87 13.28 11.29
CA ARG A 47 -8.04 12.75 11.99
C ARG A 47 -9.21 13.70 11.95
N GLU A 48 -8.94 15.00 12.00
CA GLU A 48 -9.97 16.04 12.02
C GLU A 48 -10.42 16.44 10.61
N ASP A 49 -9.71 16.02 9.57
CA ASP A 49 -10.07 16.36 8.19
C ASP A 49 -11.34 15.62 7.78
N PRO A 50 -12.41 16.33 7.35
CA PRO A 50 -13.66 15.67 6.97
C PRO A 50 -13.54 14.76 5.76
N ARG A 51 -12.44 14.86 5.00
CA ARG A 51 -12.16 13.97 3.85
C ARG A 51 -11.55 12.66 4.28
N VAL A 52 -11.26 12.45 5.57
CA VAL A 52 -10.59 11.24 6.07
C VAL A 52 -11.54 10.45 6.95
N THR A 53 -11.70 9.16 6.63
CA THR A 53 -12.33 8.18 7.51
C THR A 53 -11.22 7.31 8.10
N VAL A 54 -11.13 7.25 9.42
CA VAL A 54 -10.05 6.57 10.14
C VAL A 54 -10.52 5.22 10.65
N TYR A 55 -9.84 4.17 10.25
CA TYR A 55 -10.05 2.82 10.76
C TYR A 55 -8.76 2.33 11.42
N GLU A 56 -8.64 2.55 12.73
CA GLU A 56 -7.54 2.06 13.55
C GLU A 56 -7.86 0.71 14.15
N GLN A 57 -6.83 0.00 14.62
CA GLN A 57 -6.95 -1.35 15.15
C GLN A 57 -7.76 -2.24 14.22
N THR A 58 -7.63 -1.98 12.92
CA THR A 58 -8.41 -2.64 11.88
C THR A 58 -7.46 -3.31 10.90
N SER A 59 -7.59 -4.63 10.79
CA SER A 59 -6.86 -5.37 9.76
C SER A 59 -7.49 -5.11 8.40
N ALA A 60 -6.67 -4.80 7.39
CA ALA A 60 -7.13 -4.64 6.01
C ALA A 60 -7.86 -5.89 5.50
N ARG A 61 -7.53 -7.06 6.06
CA ARG A 61 -8.14 -8.34 5.69
C ARG A 61 -9.57 -8.47 6.17
N LEU A 62 -10.00 -7.62 7.10
CA LEU A 62 -11.35 -7.63 7.69
C LEU A 62 -12.22 -6.49 7.17
N LEU A 63 -11.76 -5.73 6.20
CA LEU A 63 -12.57 -4.67 5.59
C LEU A 63 -13.78 -5.26 4.86
N THR A 64 -14.88 -4.51 4.88
CA THR A 64 -16.15 -4.92 4.28
C THR A 64 -16.70 -3.79 3.42
N PRO A 65 -17.65 -4.09 2.50
CA PRO A 65 -18.32 -3.04 1.74
C PRO A 65 -19.04 -2.00 2.61
N GLU A 66 -19.44 -2.36 3.83
CA GLU A 66 -20.05 -1.43 4.76
C GLU A 66 -19.04 -0.43 5.32
N LEU A 67 -17.81 -0.86 5.55
CA LEU A 67 -16.74 0.01 6.03
C LEU A 67 -16.20 0.89 4.90
N ILE A 68 -16.02 0.31 3.72
CA ILE A 68 -15.58 1.03 2.52
C ILE A 68 -16.84 1.26 1.68
N ASP A 69 -17.60 2.27 2.06
CA ASP A 69 -18.97 2.49 1.61
C ASP A 69 -19.10 3.15 0.23
N ARG A 70 -18.00 3.30 -0.49
CA ARG A 70 -17.99 3.88 -1.84
C ARG A 70 -16.86 3.27 -2.67
N PRO A 71 -17.00 3.26 -4.01
CA PRO A 71 -15.93 2.73 -4.86
C PRO A 71 -14.64 3.53 -4.68
N CYS A 72 -13.52 2.82 -4.50
CA CYS A 72 -12.20 3.44 -4.40
C CYS A 72 -11.46 3.27 -5.71
N ASP A 73 -11.10 4.38 -6.33
CA ASP A 73 -10.37 4.40 -7.60
C ASP A 73 -8.87 4.54 -7.41
N MET A 74 -8.40 4.54 -6.16
CA MET A 74 -6.99 4.53 -5.82
C MET A 74 -6.76 3.72 -4.54
N VAL A 75 -5.71 2.91 -4.53
CA VAL A 75 -5.24 2.18 -3.35
C VAL A 75 -3.76 2.46 -3.20
N VAL A 76 -3.34 2.90 -2.02
CA VAL A 76 -1.93 3.04 -1.67
C VAL A 76 -1.64 2.12 -0.49
N CYS A 77 -0.44 1.56 -0.45
CA CYS A 77 -0.08 0.59 0.58
C CYS A 77 1.37 0.76 1.03
N ASP A 78 1.54 0.96 2.32
CA ASP A 78 2.83 0.95 3.01
C ASP A 78 2.67 0.14 4.29
N ALA A 79 2.49 -1.17 4.14
CA ALA A 79 2.27 -2.08 5.26
C ALA A 79 3.56 -2.80 5.63
N SER A 80 3.76 -3.05 6.93
CA SER A 80 4.91 -3.77 7.46
C SER A 80 4.48 -5.10 8.07
N PHE A 81 5.41 -6.05 8.11
CA PHE A 81 5.25 -7.37 8.73
C PHE A 81 4.22 -8.28 8.05
N ILE A 82 3.87 -8.00 6.81
CA ILE A 82 2.92 -8.79 6.04
C ILE A 82 3.23 -8.66 4.55
N ALA A 83 3.07 -9.75 3.80
CA ALA A 83 3.24 -9.74 2.35
C ALA A 83 2.08 -9.00 1.67
N LEU A 84 2.36 -8.33 0.54
CA LEU A 84 1.36 -7.57 -0.20
C LEU A 84 0.17 -8.43 -0.64
N SER A 85 0.42 -9.67 -1.06
CA SER A 85 -0.65 -10.57 -1.51
C SER A 85 -1.65 -10.91 -0.40
N LYS A 86 -1.23 -10.78 0.85
CA LYS A 86 -2.11 -11.00 2.01
C LYS A 86 -2.83 -9.73 2.42
N VAL A 87 -2.10 -8.62 2.56
CA VAL A 87 -2.68 -7.38 3.08
C VAL A 87 -3.60 -6.70 2.05
N LEU A 88 -3.35 -6.88 0.76
CA LEU A 88 -4.12 -6.26 -0.31
C LEU A 88 -5.23 -7.16 -0.87
N ASP A 89 -5.33 -8.41 -0.47
CA ASP A 89 -6.33 -9.33 -1.02
C ASP A 89 -7.74 -8.74 -0.95
N VAL A 90 -8.18 -8.35 0.23
CA VAL A 90 -9.52 -7.77 0.42
C VAL A 90 -9.61 -6.34 -0.13
N PRO A 91 -8.67 -5.42 0.15
CA PRO A 91 -8.74 -4.07 -0.42
C PRO A 91 -8.87 -4.04 -1.94
N LEU A 92 -8.16 -4.90 -2.66
CA LEU A 92 -8.25 -4.92 -4.12
C LEU A 92 -9.60 -5.44 -4.61
N GLN A 93 -10.26 -6.31 -3.84
CA GLN A 93 -11.62 -6.75 -4.14
C GLN A 93 -12.64 -5.65 -3.92
N LEU A 94 -12.40 -4.74 -2.97
CA LEU A 94 -13.28 -3.62 -2.66
C LEU A 94 -13.02 -2.40 -3.55
N ALA A 95 -11.93 -2.42 -4.32
CA ALA A 95 -11.58 -1.34 -5.23
C ALA A 95 -12.55 -1.29 -6.42
N ALA A 96 -12.71 -0.09 -6.98
CA ALA A 96 -13.49 0.10 -8.19
C ALA A 96 -12.89 -0.70 -9.36
N PRO A 97 -13.69 -1.09 -10.36
CA PRO A 97 -13.16 -1.79 -11.54
C PRO A 97 -11.99 -1.04 -12.18
N ARG A 98 -12.10 0.27 -12.31
CA ARG A 98 -11.02 1.14 -12.76
C ARG A 98 -10.33 1.71 -11.52
N CYS A 99 -9.08 1.32 -11.30
CA CYS A 99 -8.36 1.67 -10.08
C CYS A 99 -6.86 1.77 -10.33
N ARG A 100 -6.19 2.64 -9.57
CA ARG A 100 -4.74 2.81 -9.52
C ARG A 100 -4.21 2.25 -8.21
N LEU A 101 -3.15 1.46 -8.28
CA LEU A 101 -2.45 0.94 -7.11
C LEU A 101 -1.04 1.52 -7.04
N VAL A 102 -0.66 2.07 -5.89
CA VAL A 102 0.71 2.44 -5.57
C VAL A 102 1.10 1.72 -4.29
N ALA A 103 2.08 0.86 -4.36
CA ALA A 103 2.45 0.04 -3.21
C ALA A 103 3.96 -0.01 -3.03
N LEU A 104 4.40 -0.06 -1.77
CA LEU A 104 5.77 -0.35 -1.41
C LEU A 104 5.95 -1.86 -1.32
N ILE A 105 6.90 -2.39 -2.10
CA ILE A 105 7.33 -3.78 -1.98
C ILE A 105 8.50 -3.79 -1.01
N LYS A 106 8.34 -4.56 0.06
CA LYS A 106 9.34 -4.68 1.13
C LYS A 106 9.85 -6.11 1.16
N PRO A 107 10.99 -6.40 0.52
CA PRO A 107 11.49 -7.79 0.43
C PRO A 107 11.61 -8.48 1.78
N GLN A 108 11.95 -7.76 2.84
CA GLN A 108 12.07 -8.32 4.18
C GLN A 108 10.76 -8.91 4.72
N PHE A 109 9.60 -8.54 4.15
CA PHE A 109 8.29 -9.07 4.54
C PHE A 109 7.68 -9.98 3.46
N GLU A 110 8.36 -10.13 2.32
CA GLU A 110 7.92 -10.98 1.21
C GLU A 110 8.64 -12.33 1.20
N VAL A 111 9.91 -12.36 1.62
CA VAL A 111 10.70 -13.59 1.67
C VAL A 111 10.31 -14.45 2.87
N GLU A 112 10.62 -15.75 2.80
CA GLU A 112 10.44 -16.60 3.96
C GLU A 112 11.48 -16.26 5.03
N LYS A 113 11.13 -16.51 6.29
CA LYS A 113 11.93 -16.10 7.45
C LYS A 113 13.38 -16.56 7.37
N HIS A 114 13.63 -17.76 6.85
CA HIS A 114 14.99 -18.30 6.74
C HIS A 114 15.79 -17.69 5.57
N GLU A 115 15.14 -16.95 4.68
CA GLU A 115 15.80 -16.29 3.57
C GLU A 115 16.28 -14.88 3.92
N ASP A 116 15.86 -14.36 5.08
CA ASP A 116 16.33 -13.06 5.56
C ASP A 116 17.82 -13.10 5.83
N GLY A 117 18.50 -12.03 5.53
CA GLY A 117 19.88 -11.82 5.91
C GLY A 117 20.00 -11.60 7.42
N LYS A 118 21.23 -11.47 7.90
CA LYS A 118 21.52 -11.22 9.30
C LYS A 118 20.82 -9.95 9.78
N GLY A 119 20.11 -10.04 10.88
CA GLY A 119 19.40 -8.91 11.46
C GLY A 119 18.10 -8.53 10.74
N GLY A 120 17.53 -9.43 9.94
CA GLY A 120 16.29 -9.17 9.20
C GLY A 120 16.45 -8.27 7.99
N VAL A 121 17.66 -8.20 7.43
CA VAL A 121 17.96 -7.40 6.25
C VAL A 121 18.18 -8.31 5.04
N VAL A 122 17.43 -8.06 3.97
CA VAL A 122 17.57 -8.79 2.70
C VAL A 122 18.52 -7.99 1.81
N ARG A 123 19.73 -8.52 1.61
CA ARG A 123 20.79 -7.85 0.83
C ARG A 123 21.00 -8.45 -0.56
N ASP A 124 20.49 -9.66 -0.79
CA ASP A 124 20.72 -10.39 -2.03
C ASP A 124 19.88 -9.80 -3.16
N ALA A 125 20.53 -9.29 -4.20
CA ALA A 125 19.86 -8.74 -5.37
C ALA A 125 18.99 -9.77 -6.09
N ALA A 126 19.37 -11.04 -6.06
CA ALA A 126 18.54 -12.12 -6.65
C ALA A 126 17.23 -12.30 -5.89
N LEU A 127 17.24 -12.16 -4.56
CA LEU A 127 16.02 -12.19 -3.76
C LEU A 127 15.15 -10.97 -4.04
N HIS A 128 15.74 -9.78 -4.19
CA HIS A 128 15.00 -8.57 -4.56
C HIS A 128 14.27 -8.76 -5.89
N ASN A 129 14.97 -9.28 -6.89
CA ASN A 129 14.37 -9.52 -8.20
C ASN A 129 13.26 -10.57 -8.15
N ARG A 130 13.49 -11.66 -7.40
CA ARG A 130 12.48 -12.71 -7.23
C ARG A 130 11.20 -12.15 -6.59
N VAL A 131 11.35 -11.37 -5.52
CA VAL A 131 10.20 -10.76 -4.82
C VAL A 131 9.43 -9.84 -5.76
N CYS A 132 10.12 -8.97 -6.49
CA CYS A 132 9.46 -8.07 -7.43
C CYS A 132 8.73 -8.84 -8.53
N ASP A 133 9.33 -9.90 -9.07
CA ASP A 133 8.71 -10.73 -10.09
C ASP A 133 7.47 -11.45 -9.55
N GLU A 134 7.54 -11.99 -8.34
CA GLU A 134 6.40 -12.65 -7.70
C GLU A 134 5.23 -11.70 -7.48
N VAL A 135 5.50 -10.47 -7.05
CA VAL A 135 4.46 -9.45 -6.86
C VAL A 135 3.84 -9.06 -8.21
N ARG A 136 4.66 -8.86 -9.24
CA ARG A 136 4.16 -8.59 -10.59
C ARG A 136 3.23 -9.70 -11.08
N GLU A 137 3.68 -10.95 -10.99
CA GLU A 137 2.92 -12.10 -11.45
C GLU A 137 1.58 -12.21 -10.71
N TRP A 138 1.60 -11.99 -9.41
CA TRP A 138 0.39 -12.01 -8.60
C TRP A 138 -0.60 -10.93 -9.08
N LEU A 139 -0.17 -9.70 -9.26
CA LEU A 139 -1.03 -8.61 -9.70
C LEU A 139 -1.53 -8.81 -11.13
N GLU A 140 -0.65 -9.24 -12.03
CA GLU A 140 -1.04 -9.51 -13.42
C GLU A 140 -2.08 -10.62 -13.50
N GLY A 141 -1.96 -11.65 -12.64
CA GLY A 141 -2.95 -12.70 -12.51
C GLY A 141 -4.31 -12.21 -12.03
N LEU A 142 -4.36 -11.07 -11.34
CA LEU A 142 -5.60 -10.43 -10.89
C LEU A 142 -6.14 -9.40 -11.90
N GLY A 143 -5.49 -9.24 -13.04
CA GLY A 143 -5.92 -8.30 -14.07
C GLY A 143 -5.33 -6.90 -13.97
N TRP A 144 -4.29 -6.73 -13.15
CA TRP A 144 -3.59 -5.45 -13.03
C TRP A 144 -2.48 -5.35 -14.07
N GLU A 145 -2.29 -4.16 -14.62
CA GLU A 145 -1.20 -3.86 -15.53
C GLU A 145 -0.11 -3.09 -14.77
N ILE A 146 1.11 -3.62 -14.78
CA ILE A 146 2.24 -2.97 -14.10
C ILE A 146 2.75 -1.85 -15.01
N GLU A 147 2.65 -0.62 -14.54
CA GLU A 147 3.06 0.58 -15.29
C GLU A 147 4.41 1.10 -14.85
N GLY A 148 4.87 0.72 -13.69
CA GLY A 148 6.19 1.12 -13.20
C GLY A 148 6.58 0.34 -11.96
N LEU A 149 7.88 0.07 -11.84
CA LEU A 149 8.46 -0.54 -10.64
C LEU A 149 9.88 -0.01 -10.54
N VAL A 150 10.15 0.76 -9.48
CA VAL A 150 11.44 1.39 -9.26
C VAL A 150 11.89 1.18 -7.82
N GLU A 151 13.21 1.21 -7.61
CA GLU A 151 13.77 1.19 -6.27
C GLU A 151 13.36 2.49 -5.56
N SER A 152 12.90 2.36 -4.31
CA SER A 152 12.54 3.53 -3.51
C SER A 152 13.80 4.35 -3.19
N PRO A 153 13.74 5.68 -3.27
CA PRO A 153 14.86 6.53 -2.86
C PRO A 153 15.12 6.50 -1.36
N ILE A 154 14.16 6.00 -0.57
CA ILE A 154 14.27 5.89 0.88
C ILE A 154 14.37 4.41 1.22
N THR A 155 15.38 4.05 2.04
CA THR A 155 15.50 2.68 2.53
C THR A 155 14.60 2.46 3.74
N GLY A 156 14.20 1.21 3.93
CA GLY A 156 13.43 0.79 5.10
C GLY A 156 14.32 0.58 6.33
N PRO A 157 13.75 0.01 7.40
CA PRO A 157 14.48 -0.27 8.63
C PRO A 157 15.75 -1.08 8.37
N LYS A 158 16.83 -0.74 9.09
CA LYS A 158 18.14 -1.41 8.99
C LYS A 158 18.76 -1.33 7.59
N GLY A 159 18.33 -0.38 6.77
CA GLY A 159 18.87 -0.19 5.42
C GLY A 159 18.29 -1.15 4.38
N ASN A 160 17.15 -1.80 4.65
CA ASN A 160 16.48 -2.62 3.65
C ASN A 160 16.10 -1.81 2.42
N VAL A 161 16.41 -2.33 1.24
CA VAL A 161 15.98 -1.74 -0.02
C VAL A 161 14.52 -2.09 -0.24
N GLU A 162 13.72 -1.10 -0.58
CA GLU A 162 12.31 -1.26 -0.88
C GLU A 162 12.00 -0.75 -2.28
N PHE A 163 10.90 -1.16 -2.85
CA PHE A 163 10.54 -0.82 -4.22
C PHE A 163 9.16 -0.19 -4.26
N LEU A 164 8.99 0.79 -5.16
CA LEU A 164 7.70 1.41 -5.44
C LEU A 164 7.13 0.80 -6.70
N LEU A 165 5.89 0.33 -6.61
CA LEU A 165 5.15 -0.24 -7.71
C LEU A 165 3.96 0.65 -8.04
N ASN A 166 3.75 0.89 -9.35
CA ASN A 166 2.59 1.58 -9.88
C ASN A 166 1.88 0.63 -10.84
N ALA A 167 0.61 0.36 -10.57
CA ALA A 167 -0.19 -0.53 -11.39
C ALA A 167 -1.58 0.05 -11.60
N GLY A 168 -2.21 -0.32 -12.70
CA GLY A 168 -3.55 0.12 -13.04
C GLY A 168 -4.44 -1.03 -13.46
N ARG A 169 -5.75 -0.86 -13.26
CA ARG A 169 -6.79 -1.77 -13.72
C ARG A 169 -7.89 -0.96 -14.35
N SER A 170 -8.37 -1.39 -15.48
CA SER A 170 -9.45 -0.71 -16.21
C SER A 170 -10.62 -1.64 -16.51
#